data_c7e01e3846dd7e740cf88b8faf736f6e
#
_entry.id   c7e01e3846dd7e740cf88b8faf736f6e
#
_cell.length_a   1.000
_cell.length_b   1.000
_cell.length_c   1.000
_cell.angle_alpha   90.00
_cell.angle_beta   90.00
_cell.angle_gamma   90.00
#
_symmetry.space_group_name_H-M   'P 1'
#
loop_
_entity.id
_entity.type
_entity.pdbx_description
1 polymer ?
#
loop_
_entity_poly.entity_id
_entity_poly.type
_entity_poly.pdbx_seq_one_letter_code
_entity_poly.pdbx_strand_id
1 'polypeptide(L)'
;MATIAPAPPPTIALDVRRLPRTLPWYVEVWVQMLRRKPLGTVGAAIVLVMLLLAVFADALTPYGFAETNLRERFVSMNGAHWLGTDQIGRDVATRVLYGARISLYVGFGAVAIASLIATLLGIFSAYWGGRVDLLLQRAVDAWMAFPGLLILMSILSLLGPSVLNITLVLGIAAGIRDSRIVRGVALSIRENTYIEGARAMGSGHTRVTLVHILPNVLPTIIVVATTGLSTVILTEASLSFLGLGVPPPYPTWGGMLSLAGLDHMYRAPWLAIWPAVALSLAVFGFNMLGDALRDLLDPRLKGG
;
A
#
# COMPACT_ATOMS: atom_id res chain seq x y z
N MET A 1 -10.55 -76.78 3.02
CA MET A 1 -10.77 -75.37 3.36
C MET A 1 -9.66 -74.54 2.73
N ALA A 2 -9.93 -73.91 1.62
CA ALA A 2 -8.97 -73.06 0.94
C ALA A 2 -9.11 -71.62 1.47
N THR A 3 -8.07 -71.07 2.09
CA THR A 3 -7.99 -69.73 2.63
C THR A 3 -7.80 -68.77 1.45
N ILE A 4 -8.83 -68.00 1.12
CA ILE A 4 -8.77 -66.90 0.12
C ILE A 4 -8.03 -65.76 0.76
N ALA A 5 -6.82 -65.41 0.26
CA ALA A 5 -6.10 -64.23 0.68
C ALA A 5 -6.86 -62.97 0.25
N PRO A 6 -6.96 -61.92 1.09
CA PRO A 6 -7.64 -60.67 0.72
C PRO A 6 -6.90 -60.00 -0.43
N ALA A 7 -7.66 -59.46 -1.37
CA ALA A 7 -7.12 -58.68 -2.50
C ALA A 7 -6.41 -57.43 -1.97
N PRO A 8 -5.27 -57.03 -2.62
CA PRO A 8 -4.58 -55.79 -2.20
C PRO A 8 -5.49 -54.57 -2.47
N PRO A 9 -5.44 -53.53 -1.61
CA PRO A 9 -6.23 -52.35 -1.77
C PRO A 9 -5.87 -51.65 -3.11
N PRO A 10 -6.84 -51.01 -3.76
CA PRO A 10 -6.58 -50.31 -5.02
C PRO A 10 -5.52 -49.23 -4.80
N THR A 11 -4.39 -49.34 -5.50
CA THR A 11 -3.39 -48.30 -5.58
C THR A 11 -4.03 -47.11 -6.31
N ILE A 12 -4.43 -46.09 -5.57
CA ILE A 12 -4.79 -44.78 -6.15
C ILE A 12 -3.49 -44.22 -6.72
N ALA A 13 -3.27 -44.44 -8.00
CA ALA A 13 -2.25 -43.72 -8.75
C ALA A 13 -2.67 -42.25 -8.75
N LEU A 14 -2.09 -41.47 -7.87
CA LEU A 14 -2.15 -40.02 -7.94
C LEU A 14 -1.45 -39.63 -9.24
N ASP A 15 -2.23 -39.47 -10.30
CA ASP A 15 -1.76 -38.86 -11.56
C ASP A 15 -1.44 -37.37 -11.30
N VAL A 16 -0.28 -37.16 -10.67
CA VAL A 16 0.28 -35.84 -10.49
C VAL A 16 0.86 -35.40 -11.83
N ARG A 17 0.01 -35.18 -12.82
CA ARG A 17 0.36 -34.38 -13.99
C ARG A 17 0.58 -32.96 -13.52
N ARG A 18 1.77 -32.69 -12.96
CA ARG A 18 2.31 -31.34 -12.88
C ARG A 18 2.49 -30.89 -14.31
N LEU A 19 1.49 -30.15 -14.80
CA LEU A 19 1.68 -29.38 -16.03
C LEU A 19 2.98 -28.59 -15.87
N PRO A 20 3.90 -28.63 -16.85
CA PRO A 20 5.13 -27.86 -16.75
C PRO A 20 4.72 -26.40 -16.53
N ARG A 21 5.28 -25.76 -15.50
CA ARG A 21 5.12 -24.32 -15.28
C ARG A 21 5.76 -23.63 -16.49
N THR A 22 4.96 -23.29 -17.47
CA THR A 22 5.42 -22.68 -18.73
C THR A 22 5.65 -21.19 -18.60
N LEU A 23 5.16 -20.56 -17.52
CA LEU A 23 5.26 -19.11 -17.32
C LEU A 23 5.92 -18.80 -15.96
N PRO A 24 6.73 -17.72 -15.87
CA PRO A 24 7.21 -17.19 -14.62
C PRO A 24 6.03 -16.84 -13.69
N TRP A 25 6.19 -17.03 -12.39
CA TRP A 25 5.11 -16.88 -11.40
C TRP A 25 4.41 -15.50 -11.45
N TYR A 26 5.15 -14.43 -11.77
CA TYR A 26 4.59 -13.08 -11.91
C TYR A 26 3.68 -12.95 -13.15
N VAL A 27 4.02 -13.63 -14.26
CA VAL A 27 3.16 -13.65 -15.46
C VAL A 27 1.89 -14.44 -15.17
N GLU A 28 2.01 -15.56 -14.44
CA GLU A 28 0.85 -16.36 -14.03
C GLU A 28 -0.12 -15.56 -13.16
N VAL A 29 0.38 -14.76 -12.21
CA VAL A 29 -0.43 -13.86 -11.39
C VAL A 29 -1.19 -12.85 -12.24
N TRP A 30 -0.52 -12.20 -13.22
CA TRP A 30 -1.17 -11.24 -14.12
C TRP A 30 -2.23 -11.90 -15.01
N VAL A 31 -1.95 -13.06 -15.58
CA VAL A 31 -2.93 -13.80 -16.41
C VAL A 31 -4.13 -14.25 -15.57
N GLN A 32 -3.90 -14.73 -14.36
CA GLN A 32 -4.99 -15.12 -13.45
C GLN A 32 -5.81 -13.90 -13.01
N MET A 33 -5.18 -12.77 -12.76
CA MET A 33 -5.87 -11.52 -12.42
C MET A 33 -6.78 -11.06 -13.55
N LEU A 34 -6.27 -11.02 -14.78
CA LEU A 34 -7.05 -10.65 -15.97
C LEU A 34 -8.25 -11.57 -16.21
N ARG A 35 -8.10 -12.88 -15.99
CA ARG A 35 -9.14 -13.87 -16.30
C ARG A 35 -10.13 -14.09 -15.17
N ARG A 36 -9.68 -14.02 -13.90
CA ARG A 36 -10.49 -14.44 -12.76
C ARG A 36 -10.92 -13.29 -11.84
N LYS A 37 -10.28 -12.11 -11.95
CA LYS A 37 -10.49 -10.97 -11.06
C LYS A 37 -10.66 -9.67 -11.85
N PRO A 38 -11.82 -9.47 -12.53
CA PRO A 38 -12.02 -8.30 -13.38
C PRO A 38 -11.92 -6.98 -12.61
N LEU A 39 -12.41 -6.92 -11.36
CA LEU A 39 -12.30 -5.73 -10.52
C LEU A 39 -10.83 -5.40 -10.17
N GLY A 40 -10.01 -6.42 -9.86
CA GLY A 40 -8.59 -6.23 -9.65
C GLY A 40 -7.86 -5.72 -10.89
N THR A 41 -8.29 -6.17 -12.08
CA THR A 41 -7.76 -5.67 -13.36
C THR A 41 -8.09 -4.20 -13.55
N VAL A 42 -9.33 -3.77 -13.24
CA VAL A 42 -9.72 -2.35 -13.27
C VAL A 42 -8.88 -1.56 -12.27
N GLY A 43 -8.70 -2.04 -11.04
CA GLY A 43 -7.84 -1.41 -10.04
C GLY A 43 -6.40 -1.24 -10.54
N ALA A 44 -5.82 -2.30 -11.11
CA ALA A 44 -4.47 -2.26 -11.69
C ALA A 44 -4.37 -1.26 -12.86
N ALA A 45 -5.39 -1.19 -13.72
CA ALA A 45 -5.42 -0.23 -14.82
C ALA A 45 -5.49 1.22 -14.31
N ILE A 46 -6.32 1.51 -13.30
CA ILE A 46 -6.40 2.82 -12.66
C ILE A 46 -5.02 3.21 -12.09
N VAL A 47 -4.41 2.33 -11.30
CA VAL A 47 -3.10 2.57 -10.69
C VAL A 47 -2.04 2.80 -11.75
N LEU A 48 -2.01 1.99 -12.83
CA LEU A 48 -1.07 2.14 -13.93
C LEU A 48 -1.24 3.50 -14.64
N VAL A 49 -2.48 3.88 -14.96
CA VAL A 49 -2.77 5.18 -15.59
C VAL A 49 -2.30 6.31 -14.66
N MET A 50 -2.58 6.25 -13.36
CA MET A 50 -2.14 7.27 -12.42
C MET A 50 -0.61 7.36 -12.31
N LEU A 51 0.08 6.22 -12.32
CA LEU A 51 1.55 6.19 -12.34
C LEU A 51 2.10 6.80 -13.63
N LEU A 52 1.52 6.48 -14.78
CA LEU A 52 1.92 7.07 -16.06
C LEU A 52 1.68 8.58 -16.07
N LEU A 53 0.51 9.05 -15.61
CA LEU A 53 0.20 10.47 -15.50
C LEU A 53 1.18 11.20 -14.56
N ALA A 54 1.54 10.59 -13.43
CA ALA A 54 2.52 11.15 -12.50
C ALA A 54 3.93 11.22 -13.09
N VAL A 55 4.38 10.19 -13.81
CA VAL A 55 5.71 10.15 -14.44
C VAL A 55 5.80 11.15 -15.59
N PHE A 56 4.78 11.19 -16.45
CA PHE A 56 4.76 12.04 -17.64
C PHE A 56 4.12 13.42 -17.39
N ALA A 57 3.92 13.84 -16.14
CA ALA A 57 3.30 15.12 -15.80
C ALA A 57 3.99 16.31 -16.51
N ASP A 58 5.32 16.32 -16.57
CA ASP A 58 6.10 17.39 -17.23
C ASP A 58 5.84 17.47 -18.76
N ALA A 59 5.54 16.33 -19.38
CA ALA A 59 5.27 16.27 -20.82
C ALA A 59 3.80 16.54 -21.15
N LEU A 60 2.90 16.30 -20.20
CA LEU A 60 1.45 16.43 -20.39
C LEU A 60 0.92 17.83 -20.08
N THR A 61 1.69 18.64 -19.36
CA THR A 61 1.25 19.96 -18.93
C THR A 61 2.14 21.07 -19.51
N PRO A 62 1.54 22.10 -20.14
CA PRO A 62 2.30 23.23 -20.68
C PRO A 62 2.68 24.25 -19.59
N TYR A 63 2.13 24.15 -18.38
CA TYR A 63 2.32 25.09 -17.28
C TYR A 63 3.16 24.50 -16.16
N GLY A 64 3.90 25.34 -15.42
CA GLY A 64 4.53 24.95 -14.17
C GLY A 64 3.52 24.81 -13.02
N PHE A 65 3.68 23.81 -12.14
CA PHE A 65 2.75 23.60 -11.01
C PHE A 65 2.72 24.77 -10.01
N ALA A 66 3.76 25.59 -9.97
CA ALA A 66 3.88 26.78 -9.11
C ALA A 66 3.66 28.09 -9.89
N GLU A 67 3.51 28.01 -11.20
CA GLU A 67 3.31 29.17 -12.06
C GLU A 67 1.99 29.87 -11.75
N THR A 68 2.03 31.18 -11.50
CA THR A 68 0.88 31.98 -11.08
C THR A 68 0.57 33.06 -12.11
N ASN A 69 -0.71 33.20 -12.47
CA ASN A 69 -1.19 34.29 -13.31
C ASN A 69 -2.44 34.94 -12.70
N LEU A 70 -2.24 36.02 -11.96
CA LEU A 70 -3.33 36.71 -11.26
C LEU A 70 -4.43 37.25 -12.18
N ARG A 71 -4.17 37.40 -13.49
CA ARG A 71 -5.20 37.83 -14.47
C ARG A 71 -6.16 36.68 -14.81
N GLU A 72 -5.72 35.43 -14.63
CA GLU A 72 -6.49 34.24 -14.96
C GLU A 72 -6.98 33.51 -13.69
N ARG A 73 -7.36 34.28 -12.66
CA ARG A 73 -7.92 33.74 -11.43
C ARG A 73 -9.34 33.23 -11.63
N PHE A 74 -9.63 32.04 -11.16
CA PHE A 74 -10.94 31.38 -11.23
C PHE A 74 -11.50 31.28 -12.65
N VAL A 75 -10.64 31.14 -13.65
CA VAL A 75 -11.07 30.85 -15.01
C VAL A 75 -11.64 29.43 -15.05
N SER A 76 -12.85 29.32 -15.63
CA SER A 76 -13.49 28.01 -15.82
C SER A 76 -12.75 27.16 -16.85
N MET A 77 -13.10 25.88 -16.92
CA MET A 77 -12.55 24.92 -17.89
C MET A 77 -12.66 25.45 -19.33
N ASN A 78 -11.55 25.49 -20.03
CA ASN A 78 -11.44 25.94 -21.43
C ASN A 78 -10.28 25.22 -22.13
N GLY A 79 -10.03 25.57 -23.41
CA GLY A 79 -8.98 24.94 -24.22
C GLY A 79 -7.55 25.15 -23.70
N ALA A 80 -7.28 26.26 -22.98
CA ALA A 80 -5.99 26.53 -22.36
C ALA A 80 -5.87 25.88 -20.97
N HIS A 81 -6.94 25.95 -20.17
CA HIS A 81 -7.01 25.40 -18.82
C HIS A 81 -8.08 24.30 -18.74
N TRP A 82 -7.69 23.07 -18.98
CA TRP A 82 -8.62 21.93 -19.09
C TRP A 82 -9.46 21.68 -17.84
N LEU A 83 -8.90 21.89 -16.66
CA LEU A 83 -9.60 21.76 -15.38
C LEU A 83 -9.82 23.10 -14.67
N GLY A 84 -9.61 24.22 -15.39
CA GLY A 84 -9.72 25.59 -14.87
C GLY A 84 -8.49 26.02 -14.07
N THR A 85 -8.60 27.21 -13.43
CA THR A 85 -7.53 27.81 -12.63
C THR A 85 -7.96 28.03 -11.19
N ASP A 86 -6.97 28.19 -10.29
CA ASP A 86 -7.19 28.42 -8.87
C ASP A 86 -7.27 29.91 -8.49
N GLN A 87 -7.30 30.21 -7.17
CA GLN A 87 -7.44 31.56 -6.60
C GLN A 87 -6.26 32.49 -6.91
N ILE A 88 -5.14 31.98 -7.36
CA ILE A 88 -3.97 32.78 -7.80
C ILE A 88 -3.60 32.52 -9.28
N GLY A 89 -4.52 31.87 -10.01
CA GLY A 89 -4.39 31.66 -11.46
C GLY A 89 -3.45 30.53 -11.84
N ARG A 90 -3.21 29.54 -10.95
CA ARG A 90 -2.45 28.32 -11.29
C ARG A 90 -3.36 27.32 -11.99
N ASP A 91 -2.81 26.59 -12.97
CA ASP A 91 -3.57 25.60 -13.71
C ASP A 91 -3.88 24.37 -12.85
N VAL A 92 -5.18 24.02 -12.72
CA VAL A 92 -5.64 22.92 -11.86
C VAL A 92 -5.26 21.56 -12.44
N ALA A 93 -5.29 21.39 -13.78
CA ALA A 93 -4.90 20.13 -14.41
C ALA A 93 -3.44 19.78 -14.10
N THR A 94 -2.55 20.74 -14.29
CA THR A 94 -1.14 20.64 -13.93
C THR A 94 -0.98 20.24 -12.45
N ARG A 95 -1.67 20.93 -11.57
CA ARG A 95 -1.57 20.67 -10.12
C ARG A 95 -2.12 19.31 -9.71
N VAL A 96 -3.18 18.81 -10.35
CA VAL A 96 -3.71 17.45 -10.11
C VAL A 96 -2.69 16.37 -10.55
N LEU A 97 -2.03 16.57 -11.71
CA LEU A 97 -1.01 15.64 -12.21
C LEU A 97 0.27 15.65 -11.36
N TYR A 98 0.77 16.81 -10.99
CA TYR A 98 1.91 16.89 -10.05
C TYR A 98 1.54 16.45 -8.64
N GLY A 99 0.28 16.66 -8.23
CA GLY A 99 -0.27 16.12 -6.99
C GLY A 99 -0.23 14.59 -6.97
N ALA A 100 -0.52 13.94 -8.10
CA ALA A 100 -0.34 12.50 -8.24
C ALA A 100 1.10 12.07 -7.94
N ARG A 101 2.09 12.76 -8.51
CA ARG A 101 3.52 12.45 -8.31
C ARG A 101 3.91 12.52 -6.83
N ILE A 102 3.48 13.57 -6.13
CA ILE A 102 3.84 13.80 -4.72
C ILE A 102 3.09 12.82 -3.80
N SER A 103 1.78 12.69 -3.96
CA SER A 103 0.98 11.77 -3.14
C SER A 103 1.39 10.30 -3.34
N LEU A 104 1.75 9.90 -4.57
CA LEU A 104 2.29 8.55 -4.83
C LEU A 104 3.70 8.39 -4.26
N TYR A 105 4.56 9.39 -4.35
CA TYR A 105 5.90 9.34 -3.74
C TYR A 105 5.81 9.14 -2.23
N VAL A 106 4.98 9.92 -1.54
CA VAL A 106 4.73 9.75 -0.10
C VAL A 106 4.12 8.38 0.18
N GLY A 107 3.13 7.97 -0.61
CA GLY A 107 2.45 6.67 -0.45
C GLY A 107 3.42 5.49 -0.54
N PHE A 108 4.16 5.38 -1.65
CA PHE A 108 5.12 4.29 -1.85
C PHE A 108 6.28 4.35 -0.85
N GLY A 109 6.82 5.54 -0.58
CA GLY A 109 7.89 5.73 0.40
C GLY A 109 7.47 5.29 1.80
N ALA A 110 6.30 5.74 2.26
CA ALA A 110 5.79 5.36 3.57
C ALA A 110 5.48 3.85 3.67
N VAL A 111 4.88 3.26 2.62
CA VAL A 111 4.60 1.81 2.60
C VAL A 111 5.88 0.98 2.55
N ALA A 112 6.92 1.42 1.85
CA ALA A 112 8.22 0.74 1.86
C ALA A 112 8.81 0.71 3.27
N ILE A 113 8.80 1.86 3.98
CA ILE A 113 9.23 1.97 5.38
C ILE A 113 8.35 1.11 6.29
N ALA A 114 7.03 1.17 6.12
CA ALA A 114 6.07 0.38 6.89
C ALA A 114 6.31 -1.12 6.74
N SER A 115 6.50 -1.58 5.49
CA SER A 115 6.76 -2.99 5.20
C SER A 115 8.07 -3.47 5.83
N LEU A 116 9.11 -2.64 5.81
CA LEU A 116 10.40 -2.95 6.45
C LEU A 116 10.22 -3.07 7.97
N ILE A 117 9.61 -2.07 8.61
CA ILE A 117 9.38 -2.05 10.06
C ILE A 117 8.46 -3.21 10.49
N ALA A 118 7.35 -3.42 9.77
CA ALA A 118 6.42 -4.51 10.04
C ALA A 118 7.09 -5.88 9.95
N THR A 119 7.93 -6.08 8.94
CA THR A 119 8.67 -7.31 8.75
C THR A 119 9.68 -7.54 9.86
N LEU A 120 10.50 -6.52 10.17
CA LEU A 120 11.52 -6.63 11.22
C LEU A 120 10.89 -6.87 12.58
N LEU A 121 9.95 -6.02 13.01
CA LEU A 121 9.30 -6.14 14.31
C LEU A 121 8.46 -7.42 14.41
N GLY A 122 7.67 -7.73 13.36
CA GLY A 122 6.77 -8.88 13.37
C GLY A 122 7.52 -10.21 13.41
N ILE A 123 8.52 -10.40 12.54
CA ILE A 123 9.30 -11.65 12.51
C ILE A 123 10.18 -11.75 13.74
N PHE A 124 10.84 -10.68 14.18
CA PHE A 124 11.68 -10.69 15.36
C PHE A 124 10.87 -11.06 16.61
N SER A 125 9.74 -10.41 16.83
CA SER A 125 8.80 -10.68 17.92
C SER A 125 8.34 -12.16 17.91
N ALA A 126 7.87 -12.65 16.76
CA ALA A 126 7.40 -14.01 16.60
C ALA A 126 8.49 -15.06 16.82
N TYR A 127 9.70 -14.80 16.31
CA TYR A 127 10.78 -15.78 16.34
C TYR A 127 11.37 -15.97 17.73
N TRP A 128 11.70 -14.87 18.44
CA TRP A 128 12.28 -14.97 19.80
C TRP A 128 11.24 -15.32 20.85
N GLY A 129 10.00 -14.84 20.71
CA GLY A 129 8.91 -15.16 21.64
C GLY A 129 9.17 -14.68 23.07
N GLY A 130 8.49 -15.28 24.03
CA GLY A 130 8.68 -15.08 25.47
C GLY A 130 8.65 -13.60 25.90
N ARG A 131 9.66 -13.18 26.71
CA ARG A 131 9.75 -11.80 27.22
C ARG A 131 10.01 -10.76 26.14
N VAL A 132 10.74 -11.11 25.07
CA VAL A 132 11.02 -10.19 23.96
C VAL A 132 9.73 -9.85 23.22
N ASP A 133 8.97 -10.87 22.89
CA ASP A 133 7.66 -10.72 22.27
C ASP A 133 6.71 -9.89 23.16
N LEU A 134 6.64 -10.22 24.44
CA LEU A 134 5.81 -9.50 25.40
C LEU A 134 6.14 -8.00 25.45
N LEU A 135 7.42 -7.62 25.58
CA LEU A 135 7.84 -6.23 25.67
C LEU A 135 7.58 -5.46 24.37
N LEU A 136 7.90 -6.07 23.22
CA LEU A 136 7.63 -5.46 21.91
C LEU A 136 6.13 -5.24 21.69
N GLN A 137 5.30 -6.25 22.03
CA GLN A 137 3.85 -6.10 21.89
C GLN A 137 3.28 -5.05 22.86
N ARG A 138 3.83 -4.90 24.08
CA ARG A 138 3.42 -3.81 24.98
C ARG A 138 3.74 -2.42 24.42
N ALA A 139 4.89 -2.26 23.75
CA ALA A 139 5.22 -1.00 23.08
C ALA A 139 4.27 -0.72 21.89
N VAL A 140 3.96 -1.75 21.10
CA VAL A 140 2.96 -1.65 20.01
C VAL A 140 1.57 -1.35 20.56
N ASP A 141 1.16 -1.98 21.67
CA ASP A 141 -0.11 -1.72 22.36
C ASP A 141 -0.21 -0.27 22.82
N ALA A 142 0.84 0.23 23.47
CA ALA A 142 0.91 1.62 23.94
C ALA A 142 0.78 2.61 22.77
N TRP A 143 1.46 2.34 21.64
CA TRP A 143 1.33 3.15 20.44
C TRP A 143 -0.11 3.16 19.89
N MET A 144 -0.74 2.00 19.83
CA MET A 144 -2.09 1.86 19.27
C MET A 144 -3.21 2.31 20.20
N ALA A 145 -2.91 2.56 21.50
CA ALA A 145 -3.88 3.09 22.45
C ALA A 145 -4.30 4.54 22.15
N PHE A 146 -3.47 5.28 21.42
CA PHE A 146 -3.77 6.65 21.05
C PHE A 146 -4.46 6.73 19.68
N PRO A 147 -5.37 7.69 19.46
CA PRO A 147 -5.94 7.95 18.14
C PRO A 147 -4.86 8.30 17.14
N GLY A 148 -4.75 7.48 16.06
CA GLY A 148 -3.62 7.56 15.12
C GLY A 148 -3.40 8.95 14.51
N LEU A 149 -4.47 9.62 14.06
CA LEU A 149 -4.35 10.98 13.50
C LEU A 149 -3.80 11.99 14.52
N LEU A 150 -4.20 11.90 15.80
CA LEU A 150 -3.71 12.84 16.83
C LEU A 150 -2.20 12.67 17.08
N ILE A 151 -1.71 11.43 17.13
CA ILE A 151 -0.27 11.18 17.24
C ILE A 151 0.48 11.75 16.03
N LEU A 152 0.00 11.46 14.82
CA LEU A 152 0.64 11.94 13.59
C LEU A 152 0.68 13.46 13.53
N MET A 153 -0.43 14.13 13.86
CA MET A 153 -0.50 15.60 13.94
C MET A 153 0.47 16.16 14.97
N SER A 154 0.54 15.56 16.16
CA SER A 154 1.45 16.00 17.22
C SER A 154 2.91 15.88 16.79
N ILE A 155 3.30 14.75 16.20
CA ILE A 155 4.66 14.54 15.73
C ILE A 155 5.02 15.50 14.60
N LEU A 156 4.14 15.67 13.60
CA LEU A 156 4.38 16.58 12.49
C LEU A 156 4.41 18.05 12.90
N SER A 157 3.64 18.43 13.92
CA SER A 157 3.71 19.79 14.50
C SER A 157 5.07 20.09 15.12
N LEU A 158 5.74 19.09 15.69
CA LEU A 158 7.07 19.21 16.27
C LEU A 158 8.19 19.17 15.23
N LEU A 159 8.09 18.25 14.25
CA LEU A 159 9.13 18.05 13.22
C LEU A 159 9.05 19.08 12.09
N GLY A 160 7.93 19.75 11.93
CA GLY A 160 7.61 20.60 10.79
C GLY A 160 7.15 19.80 9.56
N PRO A 161 6.29 20.41 8.71
CA PRO A 161 5.77 19.77 7.51
C PRO A 161 6.84 19.72 6.41
N SER A 162 7.17 18.52 5.94
CA SER A 162 8.00 18.27 4.76
C SER A 162 7.63 16.92 4.14
N VAL A 163 7.92 16.74 2.85
CA VAL A 163 7.68 15.46 2.17
C VAL A 163 8.35 14.29 2.91
N LEU A 164 9.60 14.50 3.34
CA LEU A 164 10.38 13.48 4.06
C LEU A 164 9.76 13.17 5.43
N ASN A 165 9.47 14.19 6.24
CA ASN A 165 8.91 13.99 7.58
C ASN A 165 7.56 13.26 7.52
N ILE A 166 6.68 13.65 6.59
CA ILE A 166 5.39 13.00 6.38
C ILE A 166 5.59 11.53 6.00
N THR A 167 6.47 11.26 5.04
CA THR A 167 6.77 9.90 4.59
C THR A 167 7.30 9.02 5.73
N LEU A 168 8.24 9.54 6.53
CA LEU A 168 8.81 8.83 7.67
C LEU A 168 7.77 8.57 8.76
N VAL A 169 7.03 9.59 9.14
CA VAL A 169 6.04 9.48 10.24
C VAL A 169 4.90 8.52 9.86
N LEU A 170 4.37 8.62 8.64
CA LEU A 170 3.36 7.69 8.14
C LEU A 170 3.89 6.26 8.04
N GLY A 171 5.11 6.09 7.51
CA GLY A 171 5.73 4.79 7.36
C GLY A 171 5.99 4.10 8.69
N ILE A 172 6.52 4.82 9.68
CA ILE A 172 6.77 4.28 11.02
C ILE A 172 5.44 3.89 11.69
N ALA A 173 4.47 4.78 11.67
CA ALA A 173 3.16 4.54 12.28
C ALA A 173 2.43 3.34 11.67
N ALA A 174 2.41 3.24 10.35
CA ALA A 174 1.82 2.10 9.65
C ALA A 174 2.61 0.81 9.93
N GLY A 175 3.95 0.86 9.91
CA GLY A 175 4.79 -0.31 10.15
C GLY A 175 4.63 -0.90 11.55
N ILE A 176 4.51 -0.06 12.58
CA ILE A 176 4.22 -0.50 13.95
C ILE A 176 2.88 -1.23 14.00
N ARG A 177 1.84 -0.68 13.42
CA ARG A 177 0.51 -1.29 13.37
C ARG A 177 0.53 -2.61 12.61
N ASP A 178 1.11 -2.64 11.43
CA ASP A 178 1.10 -3.77 10.52
C ASP A 178 2.03 -4.90 10.99
N SER A 179 2.96 -4.61 11.91
CA SER A 179 3.82 -5.61 12.54
C SER A 179 3.05 -6.73 13.24
N ARG A 180 1.83 -6.46 13.74
CA ARG A 180 0.97 -7.46 14.35
C ARG A 180 0.48 -8.50 13.35
N ILE A 181 0.15 -8.07 12.13
CA ILE A 181 -0.32 -8.97 11.06
C ILE A 181 0.84 -9.90 10.67
N VAL A 182 2.01 -9.32 10.43
CA VAL A 182 3.23 -10.06 10.10
C VAL A 182 3.62 -11.03 11.21
N ARG A 183 3.56 -10.58 12.48
CA ARG A 183 3.81 -11.44 13.65
C ARG A 183 2.86 -12.63 13.70
N GLY A 184 1.56 -12.43 13.50
CA GLY A 184 0.57 -13.50 13.53
C GLY A 184 0.88 -14.62 12.53
N VAL A 185 1.24 -14.25 11.30
CA VAL A 185 1.65 -15.21 10.26
C VAL A 185 2.99 -15.87 10.59
N ALA A 186 3.97 -15.09 11.06
CA ALA A 186 5.29 -15.61 11.40
C ALA A 186 5.22 -16.62 12.59
N LEU A 187 4.33 -16.40 13.56
CA LEU A 187 4.06 -17.36 14.65
C LEU A 187 3.53 -18.67 14.10
N SER A 188 2.52 -18.63 13.23
CA SER A 188 1.96 -19.83 12.62
C SER A 188 3.00 -20.62 11.80
N ILE A 189 3.88 -19.92 11.08
CA ILE A 189 4.95 -20.55 10.30
C ILE A 189 6.00 -21.17 11.24
N ARG A 190 6.37 -20.50 12.32
CA ARG A 190 7.36 -20.96 13.29
C ARG A 190 7.00 -22.32 13.92
N GLU A 191 5.71 -22.59 14.08
CA GLU A 191 5.16 -23.82 14.70
C GLU A 191 5.10 -25.01 13.73
N ASN A 192 5.48 -24.84 12.47
CA ASN A 192 5.48 -25.94 11.52
C ASN A 192 6.64 -26.92 11.76
N THR A 193 6.38 -28.22 11.59
CA THR A 193 7.33 -29.31 11.80
C THR A 193 8.61 -29.21 10.98
N TYR A 194 8.55 -28.63 9.77
CA TYR A 194 9.77 -28.42 8.95
C TYR A 194 10.73 -27.37 9.56
N ILE A 195 10.22 -26.40 10.33
CA ILE A 195 11.06 -25.45 11.08
C ILE A 195 11.76 -26.14 12.25
N GLU A 196 11.04 -27.03 12.95
CA GLU A 196 11.65 -27.85 14.01
C GLU A 196 12.72 -28.78 13.43
N GLY A 197 12.43 -29.43 12.31
CA GLY A 197 13.39 -30.24 11.59
C GLY A 197 14.64 -29.49 11.17
N ALA A 198 14.49 -28.25 10.63
CA ALA A 198 15.61 -27.40 10.27
C ALA A 198 16.49 -27.04 11.48
N ARG A 199 15.88 -26.77 12.64
CA ARG A 199 16.61 -26.51 13.90
C ARG A 199 17.33 -27.77 14.41
N ALA A 200 16.66 -28.90 14.37
CA ALA A 200 17.25 -30.20 14.79
C ALA A 200 18.47 -30.56 13.93
N MET A 201 18.47 -30.20 12.65
CA MET A 201 19.63 -30.34 11.74
C MET A 201 20.71 -29.28 11.95
N GLY A 202 20.62 -28.41 12.98
CA GLY A 202 21.64 -27.41 13.32
C GLY A 202 21.54 -26.09 12.55
N SER A 203 20.40 -25.79 11.89
CA SER A 203 20.23 -24.48 11.22
C SER A 203 20.20 -23.35 12.24
N GLY A 204 21.12 -22.38 12.07
CA GLY A 204 21.18 -21.20 12.93
C GLY A 204 19.98 -20.26 12.78
N HIS A 205 19.79 -19.38 13.77
CA HIS A 205 18.65 -18.45 13.85
C HIS A 205 18.44 -17.60 12.58
N THR A 206 19.52 -17.03 12.06
CA THR A 206 19.48 -16.20 10.84
C THR A 206 19.00 -17.00 9.63
N ARG A 207 19.48 -18.23 9.48
CA ARG A 207 19.08 -19.10 8.38
C ARG A 207 17.60 -19.48 8.48
N VAL A 208 17.12 -19.86 9.65
CA VAL A 208 15.70 -20.17 9.87
C VAL A 208 14.82 -18.95 9.55
N THR A 209 15.21 -17.76 10.00
CA THR A 209 14.45 -16.54 9.78
C THR A 209 14.43 -16.12 8.30
N LEU A 210 15.60 -16.05 7.64
CA LEU A 210 15.70 -15.50 6.29
C LEU A 210 15.33 -16.50 5.21
N VAL A 211 15.58 -17.80 5.41
CA VAL A 211 15.36 -18.84 4.38
C VAL A 211 14.01 -19.54 4.55
N HIS A 212 13.52 -19.66 5.79
CA HIS A 212 12.31 -20.43 6.05
C HIS A 212 11.11 -19.54 6.44
N ILE A 213 11.28 -18.56 7.32
CA ILE A 213 10.16 -17.72 7.78
C ILE A 213 9.86 -16.61 6.78
N LEU A 214 10.83 -15.77 6.45
CA LEU A 214 10.63 -14.58 5.60
C LEU A 214 9.99 -14.91 4.24
N PRO A 215 10.43 -15.91 3.46
CA PRO A 215 9.81 -16.20 2.17
C PRO A 215 8.34 -16.64 2.27
N ASN A 216 7.97 -17.30 3.38
CA ASN A 216 6.60 -17.73 3.61
C ASN A 216 5.69 -16.61 4.16
N VAL A 217 6.26 -15.54 4.72
CA VAL A 217 5.55 -14.34 5.15
C VAL A 217 5.40 -13.32 4.00
N LEU A 218 6.28 -13.37 2.99
CA LEU A 218 6.29 -12.42 1.86
C LEU A 218 4.92 -12.21 1.19
N PRO A 219 4.10 -13.24 0.91
CA PRO A 219 2.77 -13.04 0.34
C PRO A 219 1.90 -12.11 1.20
N THR A 220 1.94 -12.28 2.51
CA THR A 220 1.20 -11.42 3.46
C THR A 220 1.75 -9.99 3.45
N ILE A 221 3.09 -9.81 3.41
CA ILE A 221 3.71 -8.48 3.35
C ILE A 221 3.27 -7.75 2.07
N ILE A 222 3.26 -8.42 0.92
CA ILE A 222 2.80 -7.84 -0.36
C ILE A 222 1.34 -7.39 -0.27
N VAL A 223 0.47 -8.21 0.31
CA VAL A 223 -0.95 -7.87 0.48
C VAL A 223 -1.10 -6.66 1.40
N VAL A 224 -0.45 -6.67 2.58
CA VAL A 224 -0.50 -5.56 3.54
C VAL A 224 0.07 -4.28 2.94
N ALA A 225 1.17 -4.37 2.19
CA ALA A 225 1.76 -3.22 1.50
C ALA A 225 0.80 -2.63 0.46
N THR A 226 0.17 -3.47 -0.36
CA THR A 226 -0.72 -2.99 -1.43
C THR A 226 -1.99 -2.34 -0.87
N THR A 227 -2.65 -2.97 0.12
CA THR A 227 -3.82 -2.38 0.79
C THR A 227 -3.41 -1.18 1.66
N GLY A 228 -2.21 -1.19 2.22
CA GLY A 228 -1.63 -0.09 2.99
C GLY A 228 -1.46 1.19 2.19
N LEU A 229 -1.20 1.11 0.87
CA LEU A 229 -1.06 2.28 0.00
C LEU A 229 -2.31 3.17 0.03
N SER A 230 -3.50 2.61 -0.09
CA SER A 230 -4.75 3.38 -0.03
C SER A 230 -4.93 4.07 1.32
N THR A 231 -4.63 3.37 2.40
CA THR A 231 -4.74 3.91 3.77
C THR A 231 -3.73 5.04 4.00
N VAL A 232 -2.49 4.88 3.55
CA VAL A 232 -1.42 5.88 3.69
C VAL A 232 -1.75 7.13 2.87
N ILE A 233 -2.18 6.98 1.61
CA ILE A 233 -2.57 8.11 0.74
C ILE A 233 -3.75 8.87 1.35
N LEU A 234 -4.75 8.17 1.88
CA LEU A 234 -5.90 8.81 2.53
C LEU A 234 -5.48 9.54 3.82
N THR A 235 -4.56 8.96 4.59
CA THR A 235 -4.05 9.59 5.82
C THR A 235 -3.18 10.81 5.50
N GLU A 236 -2.32 10.75 4.47
CA GLU A 236 -1.59 11.90 3.95
C GLU A 236 -2.55 13.02 3.53
N ALA A 237 -3.57 12.68 2.75
CA ALA A 237 -4.57 13.64 2.31
C ALA A 237 -5.31 14.29 3.49
N SER A 238 -5.62 13.52 4.54
CA SER A 238 -6.24 14.03 5.77
C SER A 238 -5.32 15.01 6.52
N LEU A 239 -4.03 14.69 6.66
CA LEU A 239 -3.04 15.56 7.27
C LEU A 239 -2.80 16.82 6.44
N SER A 240 -2.73 16.70 5.13
CA SER A 240 -2.60 17.82 4.19
C SER A 240 -3.82 18.73 4.23
N PHE A 241 -5.03 18.16 4.31
CA PHE A 241 -6.28 18.89 4.48
C PHE A 241 -6.30 19.69 5.78
N LEU A 242 -5.76 19.14 6.86
CA LEU A 242 -5.66 19.80 8.17
C LEU A 242 -4.48 20.79 8.28
N GLY A 243 -3.74 21.00 7.18
CA GLY A 243 -2.64 21.96 7.12
C GLY A 243 -1.29 21.44 7.61
N LEU A 244 -1.17 20.14 7.94
CA LEU A 244 0.06 19.48 8.37
C LEU A 244 0.68 18.61 7.27
N GLY A 245 0.23 18.81 6.02
CA GLY A 245 0.71 18.11 4.85
C GLY A 245 1.97 18.70 4.22
N VAL A 246 2.19 18.36 2.96
CA VAL A 246 3.29 18.90 2.16
C VAL A 246 3.12 20.40 1.96
N PRO A 247 4.12 21.23 2.31
CA PRO A 247 3.99 22.67 2.24
C PRO A 247 3.94 23.18 0.79
N PRO A 248 3.27 24.34 0.55
CA PRO A 248 3.37 25.02 -0.74
C PRO A 248 4.83 25.28 -1.14
N PRO A 249 5.15 25.34 -2.45
CA PRO A 249 4.23 25.37 -3.59
C PRO A 249 3.77 23.97 -4.08
N TYR A 250 4.30 22.90 -3.50
CA TYR A 250 4.06 21.54 -3.95
C TYR A 250 2.57 21.15 -3.81
N PRO A 251 1.92 20.71 -4.90
CA PRO A 251 0.55 20.26 -4.82
C PRO A 251 0.48 18.82 -4.26
N THR A 252 -0.47 18.56 -3.36
CA THR A 252 -0.99 17.23 -3.05
C THR A 252 -2.50 17.28 -3.15
N TRP A 253 -3.14 16.15 -3.41
CA TRP A 253 -4.60 16.14 -3.56
C TRP A 253 -5.30 16.59 -2.28
N GLY A 254 -4.79 16.16 -1.11
CA GLY A 254 -5.32 16.62 0.19
C GLY A 254 -5.11 18.12 0.43
N GLY A 255 -3.93 18.65 0.10
CA GLY A 255 -3.63 20.07 0.21
C GLY A 255 -4.46 20.95 -0.75
N MET A 256 -4.82 20.44 -1.94
CA MET A 256 -5.72 21.14 -2.85
C MET A 256 -7.16 21.18 -2.35
N LEU A 257 -7.58 20.16 -1.57
CA LEU A 257 -8.90 20.09 -0.94
C LEU A 257 -9.01 20.94 0.34
N SER A 258 -7.89 21.38 0.93
CA SER A 258 -7.86 22.19 2.14
C SER A 258 -8.46 23.60 1.88
N LEU A 259 -8.20 24.54 2.76
CA LEU A 259 -8.76 25.91 2.74
C LEU A 259 -9.08 26.48 1.37
N ALA A 260 -8.16 26.37 0.41
CA ALA A 260 -8.36 26.92 -0.94
C ALA A 260 -9.49 26.22 -1.73
N GLY A 261 -9.61 24.90 -1.61
CA GLY A 261 -10.69 24.14 -2.25
C GLY A 261 -12.05 24.39 -1.62
N LEU A 262 -12.11 24.44 -0.29
CA LEU A 262 -13.36 24.65 0.46
C LEU A 262 -13.84 26.09 0.40
N ASP A 263 -12.97 27.07 0.63
CA ASP A 263 -13.35 28.49 0.68
C ASP A 263 -13.90 29.01 -0.63
N HIS A 264 -13.48 28.38 -1.74
CA HIS A 264 -13.87 28.82 -3.08
C HIS A 264 -14.77 27.82 -3.83
N MET A 265 -15.21 26.73 -3.19
CA MET A 265 -16.00 25.69 -3.87
C MET A 265 -17.33 26.18 -4.47
N TYR A 266 -17.95 27.19 -3.89
CA TYR A 266 -19.18 27.79 -4.45
C TYR A 266 -18.93 28.63 -5.70
N ARG A 267 -17.75 29.24 -5.80
CA ARG A 267 -17.36 30.06 -6.95
C ARG A 267 -16.67 29.24 -8.03
N ALA A 268 -15.87 28.27 -7.62
CA ALA A 268 -15.01 27.46 -8.48
C ALA A 268 -15.03 25.99 -8.03
N PRO A 269 -16.14 25.26 -8.26
CA PRO A 269 -16.32 23.88 -7.75
C PRO A 269 -15.28 22.91 -8.26
N TRP A 270 -14.66 23.18 -9.41
CA TRP A 270 -13.58 22.34 -9.96
C TRP A 270 -12.35 22.26 -9.06
N LEU A 271 -12.13 23.24 -8.16
CA LEU A 271 -11.02 23.23 -7.19
C LEU A 271 -11.14 22.11 -6.16
N ALA A 272 -12.36 21.70 -5.83
CA ALA A 272 -12.62 20.60 -4.93
C ALA A 272 -12.87 19.28 -5.70
N ILE A 273 -13.62 19.33 -6.80
CA ILE A 273 -14.07 18.13 -7.52
C ILE A 273 -12.87 17.33 -8.08
N TRP A 274 -11.95 17.97 -8.80
CA TRP A 274 -10.89 17.26 -9.49
C TRP A 274 -9.87 16.58 -8.54
N PRO A 275 -9.36 17.25 -7.50
CA PRO A 275 -8.52 16.60 -6.52
C PRO A 275 -9.24 15.48 -5.76
N ALA A 276 -10.53 15.66 -5.45
CA ALA A 276 -11.34 14.63 -4.79
C ALA A 276 -11.53 13.40 -5.68
N VAL A 277 -11.81 13.59 -6.97
CA VAL A 277 -11.91 12.50 -7.96
C VAL A 277 -10.57 11.77 -8.08
N ALA A 278 -9.46 12.48 -8.20
CA ALA A 278 -8.13 11.88 -8.29
C ALA A 278 -7.78 11.05 -7.05
N LEU A 279 -8.03 11.60 -5.85
CA LEU A 279 -7.84 10.89 -4.58
C LEU A 279 -8.72 9.65 -4.48
N SER A 280 -10.00 9.78 -4.84
CA SER A 280 -10.95 8.67 -4.80
C SER A 280 -10.56 7.55 -5.76
N LEU A 281 -10.13 7.87 -6.97
CA LEU A 281 -9.64 6.90 -7.94
C LEU A 281 -8.38 6.19 -7.44
N ALA A 282 -7.45 6.92 -6.80
CA ALA A 282 -6.25 6.32 -6.22
C ALA A 282 -6.61 5.31 -5.14
N VAL A 283 -7.42 5.71 -4.15
CA VAL A 283 -7.84 4.85 -3.05
C VAL A 283 -8.59 3.63 -3.58
N PHE A 284 -9.52 3.83 -4.50
CA PHE A 284 -10.28 2.75 -5.12
C PHE A 284 -9.38 1.79 -5.91
N GLY A 285 -8.48 2.32 -6.74
CA GLY A 285 -7.56 1.53 -7.54
C GLY A 285 -6.65 0.65 -6.69
N PHE A 286 -6.02 1.21 -5.65
CA PHE A 286 -5.15 0.45 -4.75
C PHE A 286 -5.91 -0.58 -3.91
N ASN A 287 -7.12 -0.28 -3.44
CA ASN A 287 -7.93 -1.26 -2.71
C ASN A 287 -8.30 -2.45 -3.60
N MET A 288 -8.82 -2.19 -4.81
CA MET A 288 -9.19 -3.27 -5.74
C MET A 288 -8.00 -4.13 -6.16
N LEU A 289 -6.85 -3.49 -6.39
CA LEU A 289 -5.62 -4.21 -6.69
C LEU A 289 -5.17 -5.05 -5.49
N GLY A 290 -5.21 -4.48 -4.28
CA GLY A 290 -4.83 -5.16 -3.06
C GLY A 290 -5.70 -6.38 -2.75
N ASP A 291 -7.01 -6.25 -2.90
CA ASP A 291 -7.95 -7.36 -2.71
C ASP A 291 -7.72 -8.50 -3.73
N ALA A 292 -7.48 -8.14 -4.99
CA ALA A 292 -7.17 -9.12 -6.01
C ALA A 292 -5.84 -9.86 -5.75
N LEU A 293 -4.80 -9.13 -5.31
CA LEU A 293 -3.52 -9.73 -4.92
C LEU A 293 -3.66 -10.64 -3.69
N ARG A 294 -4.46 -10.23 -2.71
CA ARG A 294 -4.78 -11.06 -1.53
C ARG A 294 -5.36 -12.40 -1.96
N ASP A 295 -6.40 -12.36 -2.80
CA ASP A 295 -7.07 -13.58 -3.27
C ASP A 295 -6.16 -14.48 -4.11
N LEU A 296 -5.27 -13.92 -4.92
CA LEU A 296 -4.34 -14.67 -5.75
C LEU A 296 -3.16 -15.26 -4.97
N LEU A 297 -2.73 -14.58 -3.89
CA LEU A 297 -1.60 -14.99 -3.08
C LEU A 297 -1.99 -15.87 -1.90
N ASP A 298 -3.28 -15.97 -1.54
CA ASP A 298 -3.75 -16.83 -0.45
C ASP A 298 -3.63 -18.32 -0.85
N PRO A 299 -2.79 -19.11 -0.14
CA PRO A 299 -2.59 -20.53 -0.44
C PRO A 299 -3.86 -21.36 -0.22
N ARG A 300 -4.77 -20.91 0.66
CA ARG A 300 -5.99 -21.66 1.03
C ARG A 300 -7.02 -21.68 -0.10
N LEU A 301 -6.97 -20.72 -1.01
CA LEU A 301 -7.87 -20.64 -2.17
C LEU A 301 -7.36 -21.44 -3.39
N LYS A 302 -6.14 -21.99 -3.34
CA LYS A 302 -5.54 -22.80 -4.42
C LYS A 302 -5.89 -24.29 -4.35
N GLY A 303 -6.64 -24.73 -3.34
CA GLY A 303 -7.00 -26.15 -3.06
C GLY A 303 -8.46 -26.52 -3.38
N GLY A 304 -9.20 -25.68 -4.10
CA GLY A 304 -10.58 -25.96 -4.54
C GLY A 304 -10.66 -26.19 -6.02
#